data_897547d31e1081a800b88369a6499075
#
_entry.id   897547d31e1081a800b88369a6499075
#
_cell.length_a   1.000
_cell.length_b   1.000
_cell.length_c   1.000
_cell.angle_alpha   90.00
_cell.angle_beta   90.00
_cell.angle_gamma   90.00
#
_symmetry.space_group_name_H-M   'P 1'
#
loop_
_entity.id
_entity.type
_entity.pdbx_description
1 polymer ?
#
loop_
_entity_poly.entity_id
_entity_poly.type
_entity_poly.pdbx_seq_one_letter_code
_entity_poly.pdbx_strand_id
1 'polypeptide(L)'
;MSQTLAIIKPDAVAAGNAGKILAHLEAAGFTLRAMRMTRLTSGTAGAFYAVHKGRPFYDELVEFMTSGPCVPMILEADDAVSRLRETIGATDPAEAAEGTVRKLYAESKGRNAIHASDSDENAAVETAFFFSTQDRIPTSG
;
A
#
# COMPACT_ATOMS: atom_id res chain seq x y z
N MET A 1 -4.69 -15.80 -11.07
CA MET A 1 -4.38 -15.17 -9.76
C MET A 1 -3.04 -14.47 -9.83
N SER A 2 -2.94 -13.29 -9.28
CA SER A 2 -1.69 -12.56 -9.17
C SER A 2 -1.56 -11.93 -7.80
N GLN A 3 -0.35 -11.45 -7.47
CA GLN A 3 -0.08 -10.81 -6.19
C GLN A 3 0.35 -9.36 -6.42
N THR A 4 0.02 -8.49 -5.47
CA THR A 4 0.42 -7.09 -5.51
C THR A 4 0.77 -6.61 -4.10
N LEU A 5 1.42 -5.46 -4.01
CA LEU A 5 1.77 -4.86 -2.74
C LEU A 5 0.79 -3.74 -2.38
N ALA A 6 0.38 -3.73 -1.13
CA ALA A 6 -0.28 -2.59 -0.50
C ALA A 6 0.52 -2.21 0.75
N ILE A 7 0.50 -0.92 1.10
CA ILE A 7 1.05 -0.46 2.37
C ILE A 7 0.00 0.42 3.04
N ILE A 8 -0.44 0.03 4.23
CA ILE A 8 -1.23 0.93 5.06
C ILE A 8 -0.26 1.95 5.64
N LYS A 9 -0.47 3.22 5.31
CA LYS A 9 0.47 4.30 5.60
C LYS A 9 0.39 4.76 7.05
N PRO A 10 1.41 5.49 7.55
CA PRO A 10 1.45 5.93 8.95
C PRO A 10 0.24 6.74 9.42
N ASP A 11 -0.38 7.54 8.54
CA ASP A 11 -1.57 8.31 8.89
C ASP A 11 -2.75 7.40 9.27
N ALA A 12 -3.00 6.37 8.49
CA ALA A 12 -4.09 5.42 8.75
C ALA A 12 -3.79 4.54 9.97
N VAL A 13 -2.53 4.14 10.16
CA VAL A 13 -2.14 3.40 11.36
C VAL A 13 -2.35 4.25 12.62
N ALA A 14 -1.89 5.49 12.61
CA ALA A 14 -2.03 6.41 13.73
C ALA A 14 -3.50 6.71 14.05
N ALA A 15 -4.36 6.75 13.04
CA ALA A 15 -5.79 6.99 13.21
C ALA A 15 -6.57 5.75 13.69
N GLY A 16 -5.90 4.60 13.84
CA GLY A 16 -6.55 3.36 14.26
C GLY A 16 -7.34 2.67 13.18
N ASN A 17 -7.03 2.93 11.91
CA ASN A 17 -7.78 2.40 10.77
C ASN A 17 -7.14 1.19 10.10
N ALA A 18 -5.98 0.71 10.58
CA ALA A 18 -5.29 -0.41 9.93
C ALA A 18 -6.17 -1.66 9.80
N GLY A 19 -6.82 -2.06 10.89
CA GLY A 19 -7.71 -3.23 10.87
C GLY A 19 -8.95 -3.03 10.00
N LYS A 20 -9.50 -1.82 9.98
CA LYS A 20 -10.66 -1.48 9.15
C LYS A 20 -10.32 -1.56 7.66
N ILE A 21 -9.14 -1.07 7.28
CA ILE A 21 -8.67 -1.12 5.90
C ILE A 21 -8.43 -2.58 5.48
N LEU A 22 -7.76 -3.38 6.33
CA LEU A 22 -7.56 -4.80 6.04
C LEU A 22 -8.88 -5.52 5.86
N ALA A 23 -9.85 -5.29 6.75
CA ALA A 23 -11.18 -5.89 6.64
C ALA A 23 -11.88 -5.48 5.34
N HIS A 24 -11.75 -4.23 4.94
CA HIS A 24 -12.30 -3.73 3.68
C HIS A 24 -11.71 -4.48 2.48
N LEU A 25 -10.39 -4.67 2.47
CA LEU A 25 -9.71 -5.38 1.39
C LEU A 25 -10.12 -6.86 1.34
N GLU A 26 -10.21 -7.52 2.48
CA GLU A 26 -10.66 -8.91 2.53
C GLU A 26 -12.11 -9.03 2.05
N ALA A 27 -12.98 -8.12 2.46
CA ALA A 27 -14.37 -8.09 2.01
C ALA A 27 -14.50 -7.85 0.50
N ALA A 28 -13.53 -7.15 -0.10
CA ALA A 28 -13.47 -6.92 -1.54
C ALA A 28 -12.96 -8.12 -2.33
N GLY A 29 -12.57 -9.21 -1.64
CA GLY A 29 -12.17 -10.45 -2.28
C GLY A 29 -10.67 -10.69 -2.35
N PHE A 30 -9.85 -9.87 -1.69
CA PHE A 30 -8.42 -10.10 -1.64
C PHE A 30 -8.05 -11.13 -0.58
N THR A 31 -7.11 -12.01 -0.92
CA THR A 31 -6.54 -12.96 0.03
C THR A 31 -5.19 -12.42 0.52
N LEU A 32 -5.01 -12.38 1.83
CA LEU A 32 -3.76 -11.94 2.44
C LEU A 32 -2.70 -13.04 2.32
N ARG A 33 -1.53 -12.71 1.78
CA ARG A 33 -0.43 -13.68 1.58
C ARG A 33 0.81 -13.33 2.40
N ALA A 34 0.97 -12.10 2.84
CA ALA A 34 2.01 -11.67 3.76
C ALA A 34 1.59 -10.34 4.37
N MET A 35 2.01 -10.12 5.60
CA MET A 35 1.74 -8.85 6.28
C MET A 35 2.72 -8.69 7.44
N ARG A 36 3.18 -7.45 7.65
CA ARG A 36 3.91 -7.13 8.87
C ARG A 36 3.79 -5.64 9.17
N MET A 37 3.96 -5.28 10.44
CA MET A 37 4.09 -3.88 10.82
C MET A 37 5.58 -3.55 10.91
N THR A 38 5.98 -2.44 10.33
CA THR A 38 7.36 -1.98 10.35
C THR A 38 7.41 -0.46 10.38
N ARG A 39 8.55 0.07 10.75
CA ARG A 39 8.81 1.50 10.65
C ARG A 39 9.97 1.70 9.68
N LEU A 40 9.73 2.44 8.61
CA LEU A 40 10.78 2.71 7.62
C LEU A 40 11.78 3.72 8.19
N THR A 41 13.06 3.53 7.83
CA THR A 41 14.10 4.54 8.04
C THR A 41 14.16 5.44 6.81
N SER A 42 14.84 6.58 6.91
CA SER A 42 15.03 7.44 5.73
C SER A 42 15.76 6.69 4.60
N GLY A 43 16.68 5.80 4.96
CA GLY A 43 17.37 4.95 3.98
C GLY A 43 16.44 3.96 3.28
N THR A 44 15.62 3.24 4.02
CA THR A 44 14.70 2.25 3.41
C THR A 44 13.56 2.92 2.67
N ALA A 45 13.00 4.00 3.20
CA ALA A 45 11.96 4.76 2.48
C ALA A 45 12.54 5.37 1.19
N GLY A 46 13.74 5.94 1.27
CA GLY A 46 14.42 6.47 0.09
C GLY A 46 14.68 5.42 -0.97
N ALA A 47 15.08 4.21 -0.56
CA ALA A 47 15.29 3.11 -1.50
C ALA A 47 13.98 2.65 -2.15
N PHE A 48 12.90 2.54 -1.37
CA PHE A 48 11.61 2.14 -1.91
C PHE A 48 11.06 3.14 -2.93
N TYR A 49 11.21 4.43 -2.64
CA TYR A 49 10.72 5.52 -3.51
C TYR A 49 11.81 6.08 -4.42
N ALA A 50 12.91 5.37 -4.64
CA ALA A 50 14.06 5.84 -5.42
C ALA A 50 13.70 6.33 -6.83
N VAL A 51 12.68 5.74 -7.45
CA VAL A 51 12.17 6.14 -8.77
C VAL A 51 11.66 7.59 -8.78
N HIS A 52 11.28 8.12 -7.63
CA HIS A 52 10.80 9.49 -7.47
C HIS A 52 11.88 10.48 -7.03
N LYS A 53 13.12 10.03 -6.83
CA LYS A 53 14.23 10.89 -6.40
C LYS A 53 14.42 12.04 -7.40
N GLY A 54 14.51 13.25 -6.86
CA GLY A 54 14.60 14.47 -7.66
C GLY A 54 13.26 15.11 -7.98
N ARG A 55 12.13 14.43 -7.70
CA ARG A 55 10.79 15.03 -7.82
C ARG A 55 10.54 15.96 -6.64
N PRO A 56 9.72 17.02 -6.82
CA PRO A 56 9.46 17.97 -5.72
C PRO A 56 8.83 17.34 -4.48
N PHE A 57 8.05 16.27 -4.63
CA PHE A 57 7.36 15.61 -3.53
C PHE A 57 8.19 14.52 -2.84
N TYR A 58 9.38 14.21 -3.34
CA TYR A 58 10.18 13.07 -2.85
C TYR A 58 10.52 13.21 -1.35
N ASP A 59 11.05 14.35 -0.95
CA ASP A 59 11.48 14.58 0.43
C ASP A 59 10.30 14.54 1.40
N GLU A 60 9.18 15.14 1.03
CA GLU A 60 7.96 15.09 1.84
C GLU A 60 7.43 13.67 1.97
N LEU A 61 7.47 12.89 0.89
CA LEU A 61 7.02 11.50 0.89
C LEU A 61 7.88 10.65 1.83
N VAL A 62 9.21 10.79 1.75
CA VAL A 62 10.13 10.06 2.63
C VAL A 62 9.90 10.47 4.09
N GLU A 63 9.76 11.76 4.38
CA GLU A 63 9.48 12.25 5.72
C GLU A 63 8.16 11.69 6.24
N PHE A 64 7.11 11.71 5.44
CA PHE A 64 5.80 11.18 5.80
C PHE A 64 5.86 9.68 6.08
N MET A 65 6.48 8.91 5.20
CA MET A 65 6.53 7.44 5.33
C MET A 65 7.42 6.97 6.49
N THR A 66 8.29 7.83 7.01
CA THR A 66 9.12 7.54 8.19
C THR A 66 8.55 8.09 9.49
N SER A 67 7.41 8.77 9.43
CA SER A 67 6.81 9.45 10.59
C SER A 67 6.21 8.52 11.63
N GLY A 68 5.96 7.27 11.28
CA GLY A 68 5.39 6.27 12.18
C GLY A 68 5.35 4.89 11.53
N PRO A 69 4.80 3.89 12.23
CA PRO A 69 4.67 2.55 11.69
C PRO A 69 3.76 2.50 10.46
N CYS A 70 4.06 1.60 9.55
CA CYS A 70 3.23 1.27 8.40
C CYS A 70 3.06 -0.25 8.31
N VAL A 71 2.11 -0.70 7.48
CA VAL A 71 1.81 -2.13 7.34
C VAL A 71 1.87 -2.52 5.87
N PRO A 72 3.05 -2.94 5.37
CA PRO A 72 3.14 -3.55 4.05
C PRO A 72 2.48 -4.93 4.06
N MET A 73 1.82 -5.28 2.95
CA MET A 73 1.16 -6.57 2.79
C MET A 73 1.16 -7.02 1.35
N ILE A 74 1.16 -8.32 1.14
CA ILE A 74 0.95 -8.93 -0.17
C ILE A 74 -0.49 -9.42 -0.24
N LEU A 75 -1.21 -8.96 -1.25
CA LEU A 75 -2.60 -9.32 -1.52
C LEU A 75 -2.69 -10.07 -2.83
N GLU A 76 -3.56 -11.08 -2.86
CA GLU A 76 -3.78 -11.91 -4.03
C GLU A 76 -5.22 -11.82 -4.50
N ALA A 77 -5.40 -11.70 -5.80
CA ALA A 77 -6.70 -11.75 -6.46
C ALA A 77 -6.46 -11.96 -7.97
N ASP A 78 -7.53 -12.22 -8.70
CA ASP A 78 -7.46 -12.14 -10.16
C ASP A 78 -7.23 -10.67 -10.53
N ASP A 79 -6.24 -10.42 -11.40
CA ASP A 79 -5.92 -9.07 -11.83
C ASP A 79 -5.66 -8.12 -10.64
N ALA A 80 -4.82 -8.57 -9.71
CA ALA A 80 -4.67 -7.97 -8.39
C ALA A 80 -4.29 -6.48 -8.44
N VAL A 81 -3.39 -6.08 -9.33
CA VAL A 81 -2.94 -4.68 -9.42
C VAL A 81 -4.13 -3.77 -9.76
N SER A 82 -4.83 -4.07 -10.85
CA SER A 82 -5.98 -3.26 -11.30
C SER A 82 -7.09 -3.23 -10.28
N ARG A 83 -7.44 -4.40 -9.73
CA ARG A 83 -8.52 -4.50 -8.73
C ARG A 83 -8.19 -3.74 -7.45
N LEU A 84 -6.94 -3.80 -7.00
CA LEU A 84 -6.56 -3.07 -5.79
C LEU A 84 -6.65 -1.57 -6.02
N ARG A 85 -6.17 -1.08 -7.15
CA ARG A 85 -6.25 0.34 -7.47
C ARG A 85 -7.69 0.85 -7.54
N GLU A 86 -8.60 0.06 -8.08
CA GLU A 86 -10.04 0.38 -8.06
C GLU A 86 -10.59 0.40 -6.63
N THR A 87 -10.23 -0.60 -5.84
CA THR A 87 -10.74 -0.75 -4.47
C THR A 87 -10.29 0.37 -3.56
N ILE A 88 -9.04 0.83 -3.71
CA ILE A 88 -8.55 1.92 -2.87
C ILE A 88 -8.98 3.31 -3.36
N GLY A 89 -9.25 3.47 -4.64
CA GLY A 89 -9.75 4.71 -5.21
C GLY A 89 -8.67 5.69 -5.65
N ALA A 90 -9.11 6.84 -6.16
CA ALA A 90 -8.22 7.88 -6.65
C ALA A 90 -7.27 8.40 -5.56
N THR A 91 -6.09 8.85 -5.99
CA THR A 91 -5.05 9.38 -5.10
C THR A 91 -5.56 10.50 -4.19
N ASP A 92 -6.37 11.39 -4.75
CA ASP A 92 -7.05 12.44 -3.98
C ASP A 92 -8.39 11.90 -3.46
N PRO A 93 -8.61 11.84 -2.13
CA PRO A 93 -9.89 11.35 -1.59
C PRO A 93 -11.09 12.17 -2.02
N ALA A 94 -10.91 13.44 -2.37
CA ALA A 94 -12.00 14.28 -2.88
C ALA A 94 -12.52 13.78 -4.22
N GLU A 95 -11.69 13.09 -5.00
CA GLU A 95 -12.03 12.54 -6.31
C GLU A 95 -12.30 11.03 -6.26
N ALA A 96 -12.07 10.38 -5.10
CA ALA A 96 -12.28 8.96 -4.95
C ALA A 96 -13.78 8.63 -4.93
N ALA A 97 -14.13 7.52 -5.57
CA ALA A 97 -15.52 7.05 -5.60
C ALA A 97 -15.98 6.62 -4.21
N GLU A 98 -17.28 6.69 -3.97
CA GLU A 98 -17.90 6.22 -2.74
C GLU A 98 -17.56 4.72 -2.52
N GLY A 99 -17.31 4.35 -1.27
CA GLY A 99 -16.98 2.98 -0.91
C GLY A 99 -15.54 2.57 -1.10
N THR A 100 -14.68 3.45 -1.64
CA THR A 100 -13.26 3.16 -1.75
C THR A 100 -12.54 3.44 -0.43
N VAL A 101 -11.38 2.78 -0.24
CA VAL A 101 -10.58 2.96 0.98
C VAL A 101 -10.20 4.43 1.19
N ARG A 102 -9.76 5.11 0.15
CA ARG A 102 -9.35 6.51 0.27
C ARG A 102 -10.51 7.44 0.55
N LYS A 103 -11.69 7.17 -0.04
CA LYS A 103 -12.89 7.96 0.28
C LYS A 103 -13.26 7.85 1.75
N LEU A 104 -13.14 6.64 2.31
CA LEU A 104 -13.53 6.37 3.69
C LEU A 104 -12.47 6.80 4.72
N TYR A 105 -11.18 6.66 4.41
CA TYR A 105 -10.13 6.75 5.41
C TYR A 105 -9.01 7.74 5.11
N ALA A 106 -8.91 8.29 3.92
CA ALA A 106 -7.86 9.27 3.59
C ALA A 106 -8.29 10.68 3.98
N GLU A 107 -7.33 11.45 4.51
CA GLU A 107 -7.58 12.84 4.91
C GLU A 107 -7.37 13.80 3.74
N SER A 108 -6.35 13.56 2.91
CA SER A 108 -5.94 14.46 1.84
C SER A 108 -5.13 13.69 0.80
N LYS A 109 -4.75 14.37 -0.27
CA LYS A 109 -3.91 13.78 -1.31
C LYS A 109 -2.55 13.31 -0.78
N GLY A 110 -1.96 14.05 0.16
CA GLY A 110 -0.67 13.71 0.76
C GLY A 110 -0.79 12.70 1.90
N ARG A 111 -1.94 12.65 2.58
CA ARG A 111 -2.24 11.74 3.68
C ARG A 111 -3.39 10.84 3.25
N ASN A 112 -3.08 9.94 2.32
CA ASN A 112 -4.10 9.19 1.59
C ASN A 112 -4.23 7.72 1.97
N ALA A 113 -3.79 7.36 3.16
CA ALA A 113 -4.05 6.12 3.88
C ALA A 113 -3.35 4.88 3.37
N ILE A 114 -3.21 4.69 2.06
CA ILE A 114 -2.72 3.43 1.50
C ILE A 114 -1.91 3.66 0.21
N HIS A 115 -0.87 2.83 0.05
CA HIS A 115 -0.12 2.70 -1.19
C HIS A 115 -0.52 1.39 -1.88
N ALA A 116 -0.57 1.41 -3.20
CA ALA A 116 -0.72 0.21 -4.01
C ALA A 116 0.22 0.28 -5.21
N SER A 117 0.77 -0.87 -5.61
CA SER A 117 1.60 -0.95 -6.80
C SER A 117 0.81 -0.54 -8.03
N ASP A 118 1.45 0.12 -8.98
CA ASP A 118 0.80 0.70 -10.16
C ASP A 118 0.91 -0.15 -11.43
N SER A 119 1.67 -1.24 -11.38
CA SER A 119 1.84 -2.17 -12.50
C SER A 119 2.28 -3.53 -11.98
N ASP A 120 2.12 -4.56 -12.80
CA ASP A 120 2.59 -5.92 -12.46
C ASP A 120 4.11 -5.93 -12.28
N GLU A 121 4.84 -5.18 -13.09
CA GLU A 121 6.30 -5.07 -12.99
C GLU A 121 6.71 -4.43 -11.66
N ASN A 122 6.08 -3.32 -11.30
CA ASN A 122 6.37 -2.67 -10.03
C ASN A 122 5.89 -3.49 -8.84
N ALA A 123 4.79 -4.22 -8.96
CA ALA A 123 4.35 -5.13 -7.92
C ALA A 123 5.39 -6.20 -7.60
N ALA A 124 6.03 -6.78 -8.63
CA ALA A 124 7.08 -7.76 -8.43
C ALA A 124 8.28 -7.17 -7.66
N VAL A 125 8.70 -5.97 -8.01
CA VAL A 125 9.80 -5.27 -7.32
C VAL A 125 9.41 -4.91 -5.88
N GLU A 126 8.23 -4.34 -5.70
CA GLU A 126 7.78 -3.83 -4.41
C GLU A 126 7.48 -4.95 -3.42
N THR A 127 6.89 -6.06 -3.86
CA THR A 127 6.69 -7.21 -2.98
C THR A 127 8.01 -7.81 -2.52
N ALA A 128 8.99 -7.92 -3.42
CA ALA A 128 10.32 -8.43 -3.09
C ALA A 128 11.11 -7.47 -2.17
N PHE A 129 10.79 -6.19 -2.19
CA PHE A 129 11.43 -5.22 -1.31
C PHE A 129 11.10 -5.49 0.16
N PHE A 130 9.86 -5.82 0.46
CA PHE A 130 9.41 -6.02 1.83
C PHE A 130 9.41 -7.46 2.31
N PHE A 131 9.29 -8.42 1.40
CA PHE A 131 9.11 -9.83 1.77
C PHE A 131 10.02 -10.73 0.95
N SER A 132 10.78 -11.59 1.64
CA SER A 132 11.52 -12.66 0.98
C SER A 132 10.55 -13.71 0.46
N THR A 133 11.03 -14.63 -0.38
CA THR A 133 10.23 -15.75 -0.86
C THR A 133 9.68 -16.59 0.29
N GLN A 134 10.47 -16.73 1.37
CA GLN A 134 10.09 -17.50 2.54
C GLN A 134 9.00 -16.81 3.38
N ASP A 135 8.89 -15.49 3.31
CA ASP A 135 7.98 -14.70 4.15
C ASP A 135 6.59 -14.54 3.53
N ARG A 136 6.34 -15.15 2.40
CA ARG A 136 5.03 -15.06 1.74
C ARG A 136 4.50 -16.42 1.33
N ILE A 137 3.17 -16.51 1.25
CA ILE A 137 2.49 -17.70 0.73
C ILE A 137 2.47 -17.59 -0.80
N PRO A 138 2.90 -18.64 -1.53
CA PRO A 138 2.90 -18.61 -3.00
C PRO A 138 1.51 -18.38 -3.59
N THR A 139 1.49 -17.81 -4.81
CA THR A 139 0.26 -17.62 -5.56
C THR A 139 -0.47 -18.95 -5.76
N SER A 140 -1.78 -18.94 -5.51
CA SER A 140 -2.64 -20.10 -5.74
C SER A 140 -2.86 -20.32 -7.23
N GLY A 141 -2.82 -21.54 -7.64
CA GLY A 141 -3.23 -21.90 -8.94
C GLY A 141 -2.47 -22.10 -10.02
#